data_1521a6a80227f2894cd98bbf51e2b780
#
_entry.id   1521a6a80227f2894cd98bbf51e2b780
#
_cell.length_a   1.000
_cell.length_b   1.000
_cell.length_c   1.000
_cell.angle_alpha   90.00
_cell.angle_beta   90.00
_cell.angle_gamma   90.00
#
_symmetry.space_group_name_H-M   'P 1'
#
loop_
_entity.id
_entity.type
_entity.pdbx_description
1 polymer ?
#
loop_
_entity_poly.entity_id
_entity_poly.type
_entity_poly.pdbx_seq_one_letter_code
_entity_poly.pdbx_strand_id
1 'polypeptide(L)'
;MLIPFEQHCLICKQSSTNLICHYCKEDLALFELTNFDFNLMLYPKVKKGLTKVDFSHLVALGDYQWPLSKLLTGLKFSAYIPNAKALANLFVEHCIKEQTNLPQLILPIPLHKNRYLQRKYNQSIELAKQINKQTNIPITTSIMYRSKATQAQTNLSAAKRRQNLKNAFQIATKPDFFQYQHVALFDDVLTTGTTMNYAYHALKTAYPHLRIDIWCICITLAHR
;
A
#
# COMPACT_ATOMS: atom_id res chain seq x y z
N MET A 1 -15.78 39.47 -3.40
CA MET A 1 -16.62 38.29 -3.65
C MET A 1 -15.66 37.17 -4.13
N LEU A 2 -15.25 36.28 -3.24
CA LEU A 2 -14.35 35.16 -3.61
C LEU A 2 -15.18 34.17 -4.41
N ILE A 3 -14.87 33.98 -5.67
CA ILE A 3 -15.45 32.89 -6.48
C ILE A 3 -15.06 31.59 -5.78
N PRO A 4 -15.99 30.75 -5.31
CA PRO A 4 -15.64 29.48 -4.72
C PRO A 4 -14.94 28.67 -5.80
N PHE A 5 -13.72 28.17 -5.51
CA PHE A 5 -13.03 27.23 -6.38
C PHE A 5 -13.95 26.01 -6.54
N GLU A 6 -14.55 25.86 -7.72
CA GLU A 6 -15.35 24.68 -8.04
C GLU A 6 -14.43 23.44 -8.01
N GLN A 7 -14.57 22.66 -6.97
CA GLN A 7 -13.89 21.38 -6.86
C GLN A 7 -14.64 20.36 -7.72
N HIS A 8 -13.89 19.55 -8.47
CA HIS A 8 -14.46 18.51 -9.34
C HIS A 8 -14.07 17.12 -8.83
N CYS A 9 -15.00 16.17 -8.94
CA CYS A 9 -14.75 14.79 -8.63
C CYS A 9 -13.56 14.24 -9.45
N LEU A 10 -12.61 13.59 -8.78
CA LEU A 10 -11.41 13.05 -9.43
C LEU A 10 -11.71 11.92 -10.44
N ILE A 11 -12.86 11.27 -10.32
CA ILE A 11 -13.28 10.15 -11.16
C ILE A 11 -14.12 10.65 -12.34
N CYS A 12 -15.34 11.21 -12.11
CA CYS A 12 -16.27 11.61 -13.14
C CYS A 12 -16.11 13.04 -13.64
N LYS A 13 -15.33 13.88 -12.96
CA LYS A 13 -15.08 15.30 -13.30
C LYS A 13 -16.28 16.24 -13.13
N GLN A 14 -17.40 15.77 -12.60
CA GLN A 14 -18.52 16.63 -12.25
C GLN A 14 -18.21 17.50 -11.04
N SER A 15 -18.89 18.62 -10.91
CA SER A 15 -18.78 19.50 -9.73
C SER A 15 -19.10 18.71 -8.46
N SER A 16 -18.28 18.86 -7.43
CA SER A 16 -18.40 18.10 -6.18
C SER A 16 -17.71 18.83 -5.04
N THR A 17 -18.29 18.79 -3.87
CA THR A 17 -17.69 19.29 -2.63
C THR A 17 -16.60 18.36 -2.08
N ASN A 18 -16.55 17.12 -2.56
CA ASN A 18 -15.60 16.10 -2.15
C ASN A 18 -14.66 15.72 -3.29
N LEU A 19 -13.45 15.22 -2.96
CA LEU A 19 -12.50 14.70 -3.96
C LEU A 19 -13.07 13.56 -4.79
N ILE A 20 -13.97 12.77 -4.22
CA ILE A 20 -14.76 11.75 -4.91
C ILE A 20 -16.22 12.00 -4.53
N CYS A 21 -17.10 12.20 -5.52
CA CYS A 21 -18.51 12.44 -5.28
C CYS A 21 -19.20 11.16 -4.77
N HIS A 22 -20.38 11.32 -4.17
CA HIS A 22 -21.15 10.22 -3.60
C HIS A 22 -21.37 9.07 -4.61
N TYR A 23 -21.86 9.36 -5.81
CA TYR A 23 -22.09 8.35 -6.84
C TYR A 23 -20.83 7.55 -7.21
N CYS A 24 -19.69 8.24 -7.44
CA CYS A 24 -18.44 7.55 -7.73
C CYS A 24 -17.90 6.76 -6.55
N LYS A 25 -18.29 7.11 -5.32
CA LYS A 25 -17.90 6.37 -4.11
C LYS A 25 -18.69 5.06 -4.00
N GLU A 26 -19.95 5.05 -4.37
CA GLU A 26 -20.78 3.85 -4.43
C GLU A 26 -20.33 2.83 -5.50
N ASP A 27 -19.74 3.33 -6.60
CA ASP A 27 -19.18 2.47 -7.67
C ASP A 27 -17.82 1.84 -7.32
N LEU A 28 -17.24 2.14 -6.13
CA LEU A 28 -15.95 1.57 -5.74
C LEU A 28 -16.11 0.10 -5.35
N ALA A 29 -15.31 -0.77 -5.96
CA ALA A 29 -15.23 -2.18 -5.58
C ALA A 29 -14.37 -2.35 -4.33
N LEU A 30 -14.90 -1.93 -3.18
CA LEU A 30 -14.24 -2.03 -1.88
C LEU A 30 -14.43 -3.43 -1.28
N PHE A 31 -13.50 -3.83 -0.41
CA PHE A 31 -13.65 -5.04 0.38
C PHE A 31 -14.49 -4.76 1.62
N GLU A 32 -15.44 -5.65 1.93
CA GLU A 32 -16.18 -5.67 3.19
C GLU A 32 -15.29 -6.27 4.28
N LEU A 33 -14.39 -5.46 4.84
CA LEU A 33 -13.34 -5.91 5.77
C LEU A 33 -13.89 -6.48 7.08
N THR A 34 -15.03 -6.01 7.53
CA THR A 34 -15.71 -6.51 8.73
C THR A 34 -16.07 -7.99 8.65
N ASN A 35 -16.35 -8.50 7.43
CA ASN A 35 -16.61 -9.92 7.19
C ASN A 35 -15.36 -10.81 7.40
N PHE A 36 -14.19 -10.22 7.55
CA PHE A 36 -12.90 -10.90 7.67
C PHE A 36 -12.08 -10.39 8.86
N ASP A 37 -12.70 -9.82 9.87
CA ASP A 37 -12.03 -9.24 11.03
C ASP A 37 -10.88 -8.31 10.66
N PHE A 38 -11.07 -7.49 9.62
CA PHE A 38 -10.04 -6.63 9.01
C PHE A 38 -8.79 -7.36 8.53
N ASN A 39 -8.91 -8.66 8.22
CA ASN A 39 -7.81 -9.48 7.75
C ASN A 39 -8.17 -10.24 6.47
N LEU A 40 -7.79 -9.73 5.31
CA LEU A 40 -8.05 -10.35 4.02
C LEU A 40 -7.32 -11.67 3.79
N MET A 41 -6.39 -12.08 4.67
CA MET A 41 -5.84 -13.44 4.62
C MET A 41 -6.88 -14.51 4.98
N LEU A 42 -7.99 -14.11 5.62
CA LEU A 42 -9.16 -14.96 5.86
C LEU A 42 -10.08 -15.06 4.64
N TYR A 43 -9.95 -14.17 3.65
CA TYR A 43 -10.73 -14.21 2.41
C TYR A 43 -10.12 -15.22 1.43
N PRO A 44 -10.79 -16.36 1.13
CA PRO A 44 -10.22 -17.44 0.31
C PRO A 44 -9.77 -16.98 -1.08
N LYS A 45 -10.50 -16.05 -1.69
CA LYS A 45 -10.19 -15.51 -3.02
C LYS A 45 -8.88 -14.71 -3.03
N VAL A 46 -8.62 -13.92 -2.00
CA VAL A 46 -7.36 -13.19 -1.81
C VAL A 46 -6.22 -14.17 -1.54
N LYS A 47 -6.41 -15.08 -0.58
CA LYS A 47 -5.41 -16.08 -0.21
C LYS A 47 -4.98 -16.94 -1.41
N LYS A 48 -5.92 -17.34 -2.28
CA LYS A 48 -5.64 -18.12 -3.49
C LYS A 48 -4.85 -17.32 -4.54
N GLY A 49 -5.04 -16.00 -4.60
CA GLY A 49 -4.33 -15.10 -5.52
C GLY A 49 -2.88 -14.80 -5.10
N LEU A 50 -2.57 -14.96 -3.81
CA LEU A 50 -1.23 -14.72 -3.28
C LEU A 50 -0.38 -15.98 -3.35
N THR A 51 0.81 -15.86 -3.97
CA THR A 51 1.72 -17.00 -4.14
C THR A 51 2.71 -17.10 -2.98
N LYS A 52 2.52 -18.11 -2.11
CA LYS A 52 3.46 -18.48 -1.04
C LYS A 52 3.97 -17.27 -0.23
N VAL A 53 3.06 -16.63 0.48
CA VAL A 53 3.36 -15.54 1.41
C VAL A 53 3.36 -16.08 2.84
N ASP A 54 4.21 -15.50 3.70
CA ASP A 54 4.38 -15.93 5.09
C ASP A 54 3.79 -14.93 6.10
N PHE A 55 3.35 -13.75 5.63
CA PHE A 55 2.58 -12.85 6.46
C PHE A 55 1.15 -13.35 6.66
N SER A 56 0.59 -13.12 7.84
CA SER A 56 -0.72 -13.64 8.26
C SER A 56 -1.81 -12.56 8.36
N HIS A 57 -1.47 -11.29 8.21
CA HIS A 57 -2.41 -10.18 8.33
C HIS A 57 -2.27 -9.21 7.15
N LEU A 58 -3.38 -8.95 6.46
CA LEU A 58 -3.44 -8.13 5.26
C LEU A 58 -4.69 -7.27 5.25
N VAL A 59 -4.50 -5.96 5.11
CA VAL A 59 -5.57 -4.97 4.94
C VAL A 59 -5.41 -4.28 3.60
N ALA A 60 -6.48 -4.23 2.82
CA ALA A 60 -6.52 -3.49 1.57
C ALA A 60 -7.90 -2.87 1.36
N LEU A 61 -7.93 -1.73 0.66
CA LEU A 61 -9.16 -1.00 0.39
C LEU A 61 -10.06 -1.74 -0.61
N GLY A 62 -9.50 -2.25 -1.72
CA GLY A 62 -10.30 -2.89 -2.77
C GLY A 62 -9.47 -3.63 -3.82
N ASP A 63 -10.19 -4.15 -4.83
CA ASP A 63 -9.56 -4.78 -5.99
C ASP A 63 -8.95 -3.72 -6.92
N TYR A 64 -7.84 -4.08 -7.61
CA TYR A 64 -7.16 -3.21 -8.57
C TYR A 64 -7.94 -3.13 -9.89
N GLN A 65 -9.13 -2.54 -9.83
CA GLN A 65 -9.98 -2.31 -10.99
C GLN A 65 -10.48 -0.86 -11.02
N TRP A 66 -11.10 -0.46 -12.14
CA TRP A 66 -11.73 0.85 -12.23
C TRP A 66 -12.82 0.98 -11.14
N PRO A 67 -12.94 2.11 -10.45
CA PRO A 67 -12.19 3.36 -10.64
C PRO A 67 -10.91 3.52 -9.78
N LEU A 68 -10.63 2.61 -8.81
CA LEU A 68 -9.43 2.70 -7.96
C LEU A 68 -8.13 2.67 -8.77
N SER A 69 -8.08 1.82 -9.81
CA SER A 69 -6.91 1.74 -10.70
C SER A 69 -6.63 3.04 -11.45
N LYS A 70 -7.66 3.82 -11.83
CA LYS A 70 -7.51 5.15 -12.44
C LYS A 70 -6.82 6.14 -11.50
N LEU A 71 -7.24 6.18 -10.22
CA LEU A 71 -6.63 7.05 -9.21
C LEU A 71 -5.17 6.68 -8.95
N LEU A 72 -4.89 5.37 -8.80
CA LEU A 72 -3.52 4.86 -8.62
C LEU A 72 -2.63 5.12 -9.85
N THR A 73 -3.16 4.95 -11.05
CA THR A 73 -2.44 5.23 -12.29
C THR A 73 -2.09 6.72 -12.41
N GLY A 74 -3.04 7.60 -12.12
CA GLY A 74 -2.80 9.05 -12.08
C GLY A 74 -1.76 9.43 -11.03
N LEU A 75 -1.75 8.78 -9.87
CA LEU A 75 -0.70 8.95 -8.88
C LEU A 75 0.65 8.43 -9.41
N LYS A 76 0.71 7.27 -10.06
CA LYS A 76 1.96 6.63 -10.52
C LYS A 76 2.66 7.34 -11.67
N PHE A 77 1.91 7.90 -12.59
CA PHE A 77 2.45 8.37 -13.88
C PHE A 77 2.29 9.87 -14.12
N SER A 78 1.35 10.51 -13.44
CA SER A 78 1.08 11.95 -13.60
C SER A 78 1.43 12.77 -12.35
N ALA A 79 2.00 12.16 -11.31
CA ALA A 79 2.32 12.80 -10.03
C ALA A 79 1.14 13.58 -9.43
N TYR A 80 -0.09 13.15 -9.71
CA TYR A 80 -1.28 13.88 -9.29
C TYR A 80 -1.60 13.59 -7.82
N ILE A 81 -1.00 14.39 -6.94
CA ILE A 81 -1.08 14.24 -5.48
C ILE A 81 -2.51 14.26 -4.92
N PRO A 82 -3.51 15.00 -5.50
CA PRO A 82 -4.89 14.88 -5.03
C PRO A 82 -5.43 13.45 -5.01
N ASN A 83 -4.96 12.56 -5.92
CA ASN A 83 -5.31 11.15 -5.89
C ASN A 83 -4.78 10.45 -4.63
N ALA A 84 -3.58 10.80 -4.14
CA ALA A 84 -3.06 10.24 -2.89
C ALA A 84 -3.94 10.61 -1.70
N LYS A 85 -4.40 11.88 -1.65
CA LYS A 85 -5.32 12.35 -0.60
C LYS A 85 -6.66 11.60 -0.66
N ALA A 86 -7.24 11.45 -1.86
CA ALA A 86 -8.51 10.75 -2.02
C ALA A 86 -8.42 9.28 -1.63
N LEU A 87 -7.37 8.57 -2.08
CA LEU A 87 -7.13 7.16 -1.75
C LEU A 87 -6.85 6.95 -0.26
N ALA A 88 -6.09 7.86 0.36
CA ALA A 88 -5.82 7.80 1.80
C ALA A 88 -7.10 8.06 2.63
N ASN A 89 -7.95 9.00 2.20
CA ASN A 89 -9.24 9.24 2.86
C ASN A 89 -10.10 7.98 2.86
N LEU A 90 -10.23 7.33 1.69
CA LEU A 90 -10.96 6.07 1.58
C LEU A 90 -10.33 4.97 2.46
N PHE A 91 -9.00 4.84 2.43
CA PHE A 91 -8.28 3.84 3.22
C PHE A 91 -8.49 4.04 4.73
N VAL A 92 -8.40 5.28 5.21
CA VAL A 92 -8.65 5.58 6.63
C VAL A 92 -10.09 5.29 7.00
N GLU A 93 -11.05 5.72 6.18
CA GLU A 93 -12.48 5.53 6.43
C GLU A 93 -12.88 4.06 6.48
N HIS A 94 -12.43 3.25 5.51
CA HIS A 94 -12.86 1.85 5.36
C HIS A 94 -11.94 0.81 6.00
N CYS A 95 -10.64 1.14 6.14
CA CYS A 95 -9.66 0.15 6.58
C CYS A 95 -9.13 0.39 8.00
N ILE A 96 -9.26 1.61 8.54
CA ILE A 96 -8.62 1.96 9.82
C ILE A 96 -9.64 2.32 10.89
N LYS A 97 -10.64 3.14 10.54
CA LYS A 97 -11.50 3.84 11.52
C LYS A 97 -12.16 2.94 12.56
N GLU A 98 -12.53 1.72 12.18
CA GLU A 98 -13.20 0.76 13.04
C GLU A 98 -12.25 -0.24 13.73
N GLN A 99 -10.94 -0.18 13.42
CA GLN A 99 -9.96 -1.04 14.05
C GLN A 99 -9.52 -0.51 15.41
N THR A 100 -9.47 -1.38 16.41
CA THR A 100 -9.03 -1.04 17.77
C THR A 100 -7.55 -1.27 18.01
N ASN A 101 -6.90 -2.12 17.21
CA ASN A 101 -5.49 -2.48 17.37
C ASN A 101 -4.68 -2.06 16.14
N LEU A 102 -4.33 -0.79 16.09
CA LEU A 102 -3.58 -0.20 14.97
C LEU A 102 -2.07 -0.34 15.15
N PRO A 103 -1.32 -0.43 14.04
CA PRO A 103 0.14 -0.35 14.08
C PRO A 103 0.62 0.98 14.68
N GLN A 104 1.73 0.89 15.39
CA GLN A 104 2.40 2.05 15.99
C GLN A 104 3.20 2.86 14.98
N LEU A 105 3.50 2.27 13.80
CA LEU A 105 4.37 2.86 12.79
C LEU A 105 4.04 2.30 11.40
N ILE A 106 4.06 3.15 10.38
CA ILE A 106 3.94 2.76 8.98
C ILE A 106 5.31 2.78 8.32
N LEU A 107 5.68 1.69 7.65
CA LEU A 107 6.89 1.56 6.84
C LEU A 107 6.49 1.43 5.35
N PRO A 108 6.51 2.53 4.58
CA PRO A 108 6.28 2.46 3.15
C PRO A 108 7.36 1.65 2.45
N ILE A 109 6.97 0.76 1.53
CA ILE A 109 7.90 -0.04 0.75
C ILE A 109 8.78 0.87 -0.13
N PRO A 110 10.12 0.77 -0.04
CA PRO A 110 11.00 1.61 -0.83
C PRO A 110 10.99 1.20 -2.31
N LEU A 111 10.98 2.21 -3.18
CA LEU A 111 11.21 2.01 -4.62
C LEU A 111 12.69 1.71 -4.88
N HIS A 112 12.94 0.93 -5.94
CA HIS A 112 14.29 0.82 -6.47
C HIS A 112 14.75 2.16 -7.06
N LYS A 113 16.06 2.46 -6.96
CA LYS A 113 16.68 3.71 -7.42
C LYS A 113 16.23 4.11 -8.84
N ASN A 114 16.21 3.18 -9.81
CA ASN A 114 15.81 3.48 -11.19
C ASN A 114 14.35 3.94 -11.29
N ARG A 115 13.43 3.28 -10.55
CA ARG A 115 12.02 3.71 -10.52
C ARG A 115 11.85 5.06 -9.82
N TYR A 116 12.63 5.31 -8.77
CA TYR A 116 12.63 6.60 -8.11
C TYR A 116 13.13 7.72 -9.02
N LEU A 117 14.20 7.47 -9.79
CA LEU A 117 14.73 8.44 -10.76
C LEU A 117 13.72 8.74 -11.89
N GLN A 118 12.97 7.74 -12.36
CA GLN A 118 11.92 7.93 -13.37
C GLN A 118 10.71 8.71 -12.84
N ARG A 119 10.27 8.40 -11.61
CA ARG A 119 9.03 8.95 -11.03
C ARG A 119 9.27 10.21 -10.20
N LYS A 120 10.52 10.43 -9.70
CA LYS A 120 10.91 11.52 -8.79
C LYS A 120 10.30 11.46 -7.39
N TYR A 121 9.45 10.46 -7.10
CA TYR A 121 8.80 10.25 -5.81
C TYR A 121 8.41 8.77 -5.63
N ASN A 122 8.04 8.40 -4.39
CA ASN A 122 7.52 7.08 -4.04
C ASN A 122 6.04 7.20 -3.67
N GLN A 123 5.17 6.52 -4.41
CA GLN A 123 3.71 6.55 -4.20
C GLN A 123 3.32 6.07 -2.80
N SER A 124 3.94 4.99 -2.33
CA SER A 124 3.66 4.42 -1.02
C SER A 124 4.00 5.40 0.10
N ILE A 125 5.05 6.24 -0.09
CA ILE A 125 5.40 7.32 0.85
C ILE A 125 4.33 8.43 0.80
N GLU A 126 3.92 8.87 -0.39
CA GLU A 126 2.93 9.95 -0.50
C GLU A 126 1.57 9.53 0.06
N LEU A 127 1.14 8.30 -0.17
CA LEU A 127 -0.05 7.73 0.44
C LEU A 127 0.08 7.65 1.96
N ALA A 128 1.19 7.10 2.48
CA ALA A 128 1.43 7.01 3.92
C ALA A 128 1.44 8.38 4.61
N LYS A 129 2.01 9.42 3.98
CA LYS A 129 1.94 10.80 4.49
C LYS A 129 0.50 11.31 4.63
N GLN A 130 -0.39 10.97 3.70
CA GLN A 130 -1.80 11.38 3.79
C GLN A 130 -2.56 10.57 4.86
N ILE A 131 -2.21 9.30 5.06
CA ILE A 131 -2.73 8.46 6.15
C ILE A 131 -2.27 9.02 7.50
N ASN A 132 -0.96 9.30 7.65
CA ASN A 132 -0.41 9.90 8.88
C ASN A 132 -1.13 11.19 9.28
N LYS A 133 -1.42 12.09 8.32
CA LYS A 133 -2.13 13.36 8.60
C LYS A 133 -3.51 13.17 9.23
N GLN A 134 -4.14 12.01 9.04
CA GLN A 134 -5.49 11.74 9.53
C GLN A 134 -5.50 10.85 10.78
N THR A 135 -4.49 9.99 10.92
CA THR A 135 -4.44 8.98 11.99
C THR A 135 -3.40 9.28 13.06
N ASN A 136 -2.47 10.21 12.77
CA ASN A 136 -1.27 10.47 13.56
C ASN A 136 -0.33 9.26 13.72
N ILE A 137 -0.56 8.14 13.02
CA ILE A 137 0.38 7.01 13.02
C ILE A 137 1.65 7.46 12.31
N PRO A 138 2.82 7.48 12.99
CA PRO A 138 4.05 7.96 12.40
C PRO A 138 4.51 7.10 11.22
N ILE A 139 5.34 7.69 10.35
CA ILE A 139 5.95 6.99 9.21
C ILE A 139 7.47 7.02 9.34
N THR A 140 8.14 5.96 8.90
CA THR A 140 9.60 5.97 8.74
C THR A 140 10.02 5.37 7.41
N THR A 141 11.01 6.00 6.79
CA THR A 141 11.66 5.51 5.56
C THR A 141 13.12 5.15 5.80
N SER A 142 13.59 5.25 7.06
CA SER A 142 15.00 5.11 7.42
C SER A 142 15.39 3.73 7.94
N ILE A 143 14.45 2.78 7.91
CA ILE A 143 14.66 1.40 8.40
C ILE A 143 14.88 0.42 7.26
N MET A 144 14.19 0.62 6.13
CA MET A 144 14.21 -0.30 5.00
C MET A 144 14.71 0.38 3.73
N TYR A 145 15.67 -0.26 3.06
CA TYR A 145 16.24 0.21 1.79
C TYR A 145 16.14 -0.88 0.73
N ARG A 146 15.93 -0.50 -0.51
CA ARG A 146 15.92 -1.42 -1.65
C ARG A 146 17.23 -1.32 -2.42
N SER A 147 18.12 -2.31 -2.25
CA SER A 147 19.48 -2.30 -2.80
C SER A 147 19.59 -2.80 -4.24
N LYS A 148 18.65 -3.63 -4.71
CA LYS A 148 18.68 -4.23 -6.05
C LYS A 148 17.50 -3.84 -6.91
N ALA A 149 17.76 -3.56 -8.21
CA ALA A 149 16.75 -3.47 -9.23
C ALA A 149 16.14 -4.85 -9.46
N THR A 150 14.96 -5.08 -8.91
CA THR A 150 14.14 -6.20 -9.37
C THR A 150 13.51 -5.76 -10.69
N GLN A 151 14.22 -5.96 -11.80
CA GLN A 151 13.64 -5.77 -13.11
C GLN A 151 12.50 -6.76 -13.29
N ALA A 152 11.37 -6.27 -13.82
CA ALA A 152 10.43 -7.11 -14.55
C ALA A 152 11.14 -7.55 -15.84
N GLN A 153 12.15 -8.41 -15.73
CA GLN A 153 12.78 -9.03 -16.89
C GLN A 153 11.89 -10.19 -17.29
N THR A 154 11.18 -10.01 -18.38
CA THR A 154 10.32 -11.02 -19.01
C THR A 154 11.06 -12.33 -19.34
N ASN A 155 12.40 -12.33 -19.32
CA ASN A 155 13.24 -13.45 -19.75
C ASN A 155 13.99 -14.20 -18.63
N LEU A 156 13.71 -13.95 -17.34
CA LEU A 156 14.33 -14.72 -16.25
C LEU A 156 13.43 -15.86 -15.78
N SER A 157 14.04 -17.05 -15.58
CA SER A 157 13.36 -18.19 -14.95
C SER A 157 12.85 -17.82 -13.54
N ALA A 158 11.79 -18.49 -13.09
CA ALA A 158 11.20 -18.26 -11.76
C ALA A 158 12.23 -18.44 -10.61
N ALA A 159 13.21 -19.32 -10.78
CA ALA A 159 14.31 -19.54 -9.82
C ALA A 159 15.26 -18.33 -9.75
N LYS A 160 15.68 -17.77 -10.89
CA LYS A 160 16.52 -16.57 -10.94
C LYS A 160 15.80 -15.32 -10.43
N ARG A 161 14.47 -15.20 -10.67
CA ARG A 161 13.66 -14.13 -10.06
C ARG A 161 13.64 -14.22 -8.53
N ARG A 162 13.47 -15.43 -7.97
CA ARG A 162 13.52 -15.66 -6.52
C ARG A 162 14.90 -15.31 -5.94
N GLN A 163 15.99 -15.70 -6.58
CA GLN A 163 17.35 -15.42 -6.11
C GLN A 163 17.69 -13.92 -6.19
N ASN A 164 17.22 -13.20 -7.20
CA ASN A 164 17.37 -11.74 -7.31
C ASN A 164 16.60 -10.97 -6.23
N LEU A 165 15.49 -11.53 -5.74
CA LEU A 165 14.68 -10.91 -4.68
C LEU A 165 15.21 -11.23 -3.27
N LYS A 166 15.98 -12.30 -3.10
CA LYS A 166 16.47 -12.77 -1.78
C LYS A 166 17.30 -11.76 -0.99
N ASN A 167 17.82 -10.71 -1.61
CA ASN A 167 18.58 -9.64 -0.94
C ASN A 167 18.16 -8.25 -1.49
N ALA A 168 16.89 -8.13 -1.91
CA ALA A 168 16.40 -6.87 -2.48
C ALA A 168 16.18 -5.79 -1.42
N PHE A 169 15.91 -6.20 -0.18
CA PHE A 169 15.69 -5.31 0.95
C PHE A 169 16.81 -5.46 1.97
N GLN A 170 17.33 -4.32 2.42
CA GLN A 170 18.28 -4.21 3.54
C GLN A 170 17.59 -3.48 4.67
N ILE A 171 17.77 -3.97 5.89
CA ILE A 171 17.20 -3.36 7.08
C ILE A 171 18.33 -2.72 7.89
N ALA A 172 18.17 -1.45 8.21
CA ALA A 172 19.05 -0.75 9.14
C ALA A 172 18.66 -1.14 10.57
N THR A 173 19.62 -1.66 11.34
CA THR A 173 19.42 -1.90 12.76
C THR A 173 19.55 -0.56 13.50
N LYS A 174 18.47 -0.11 14.13
CA LYS A 174 18.42 1.12 14.92
C LYS A 174 17.91 0.81 16.31
N PRO A 175 18.62 1.23 17.38
CA PRO A 175 18.19 0.98 18.77
C PRO A 175 16.77 1.48 19.04
N ASP A 176 16.43 2.68 18.60
CA ASP A 176 15.13 3.30 18.82
C ASP A 176 13.96 2.53 18.14
N PHE A 177 14.28 1.65 17.20
CA PHE A 177 13.24 0.87 16.51
C PHE A 177 12.77 -0.34 17.33
N PHE A 178 13.57 -0.81 18.29
CA PHE A 178 13.20 -1.95 19.16
C PHE A 178 12.04 -1.66 20.11
N GLN A 179 11.70 -0.39 20.33
CA GLN A 179 10.53 -0.01 21.14
C GLN A 179 9.19 -0.37 20.49
N TYR A 180 9.15 -0.49 19.15
CA TYR A 180 7.92 -0.84 18.45
C TYR A 180 7.63 -2.33 18.59
N GLN A 181 6.36 -2.66 18.80
CA GLN A 181 5.86 -4.04 18.88
C GLN A 181 4.98 -4.40 17.69
N HIS A 182 4.31 -3.40 17.09
CA HIS A 182 3.37 -3.57 16.00
C HIS A 182 3.60 -2.51 14.92
N VAL A 183 3.88 -2.94 13.68
CA VAL A 183 4.15 -2.06 12.56
C VAL A 183 3.38 -2.50 11.31
N ALA A 184 3.10 -1.57 10.39
CA ALA A 184 2.54 -1.88 9.08
C ALA A 184 3.59 -1.70 7.98
N LEU A 185 3.80 -2.71 7.14
CA LEU A 185 4.43 -2.55 5.83
C LEU A 185 3.36 -2.08 4.84
N PHE A 186 3.60 -0.95 4.18
CA PHE A 186 2.62 -0.30 3.32
C PHE A 186 3.09 -0.18 1.87
N ASP A 187 2.24 -0.62 0.92
CA ASP A 187 2.47 -0.41 -0.52
C ASP A 187 1.19 0.07 -1.22
N ASP A 188 1.30 0.53 -2.47
CA ASP A 188 0.14 0.99 -3.23
C ASP A 188 -0.68 -0.17 -3.83
N VAL A 189 -0.03 -1.20 -4.38
CA VAL A 189 -0.71 -2.35 -5.01
C VAL A 189 0.01 -3.65 -4.68
N LEU A 190 -0.74 -4.59 -4.14
CA LEU A 190 -0.30 -5.96 -3.95
C LEU A 190 -0.77 -6.84 -5.13
N THR A 191 0.17 -7.42 -5.88
CA THR A 191 -0.15 -8.35 -6.98
C THR A 191 -0.02 -9.80 -6.51
N THR A 192 1.13 -10.42 -6.67
CA THR A 192 1.40 -11.79 -6.19
C THR A 192 1.85 -11.85 -4.73
N GLY A 193 2.03 -10.72 -4.08
CA GLY A 193 2.59 -10.65 -2.73
C GLY A 193 4.11 -10.85 -2.63
N THR A 194 4.78 -11.22 -3.71
CA THR A 194 6.20 -11.60 -3.68
C THR A 194 7.11 -10.49 -3.14
N THR A 195 6.98 -9.26 -3.63
CA THR A 195 7.80 -8.12 -3.15
C THR A 195 7.58 -7.86 -1.66
N MET A 196 6.31 -7.86 -1.25
CA MET A 196 5.91 -7.64 0.14
C MET A 196 6.44 -8.75 1.06
N ASN A 197 6.39 -10.01 0.60
CA ASN A 197 6.89 -11.15 1.36
C ASN A 197 8.40 -11.06 1.62
N TYR A 198 9.19 -10.60 0.64
CA TYR A 198 10.63 -10.36 0.86
C TYR A 198 10.89 -9.20 1.82
N ALA A 199 10.12 -8.13 1.76
CA ALA A 199 10.21 -7.03 2.72
C ALA A 199 9.84 -7.49 4.13
N TYR A 200 8.76 -8.27 4.25
CA TYR A 200 8.32 -8.90 5.49
C TYR A 200 9.43 -9.76 6.11
N HIS A 201 10.03 -10.68 5.34
CA HIS A 201 11.11 -11.54 5.82
C HIS A 201 12.35 -10.74 6.24
N ALA A 202 12.76 -9.76 5.45
CA ALA A 202 13.90 -8.93 5.80
C ALA A 202 13.68 -8.22 7.15
N LEU A 203 12.48 -7.64 7.35
CA LEU A 203 12.15 -6.95 8.59
C LEU A 203 12.01 -7.94 9.76
N LYS A 204 11.35 -9.08 9.56
CA LYS A 204 11.14 -10.10 10.58
C LYS A 204 12.45 -10.78 11.03
N THR A 205 13.42 -10.91 10.12
CA THR A 205 14.76 -11.42 10.44
C THR A 205 15.54 -10.43 11.30
N ALA A 206 15.47 -9.13 11.00
CA ALA A 206 16.16 -8.09 11.76
C ALA A 206 15.49 -7.81 13.12
N TYR A 207 14.15 -7.95 13.19
CA TYR A 207 13.32 -7.64 14.34
C TYR A 207 12.29 -8.76 14.58
N PRO A 208 12.68 -9.92 15.13
CA PRO A 208 11.80 -11.11 15.27
C PRO A 208 10.57 -10.90 16.14
N HIS A 209 10.64 -9.98 17.11
CA HIS A 209 9.57 -9.67 18.06
C HIS A 209 8.39 -8.93 17.43
N LEU A 210 8.59 -8.25 16.30
CA LEU A 210 7.56 -7.40 15.69
C LEU A 210 6.34 -8.21 15.23
N ARG A 211 5.16 -7.73 15.55
CA ARG A 211 3.96 -7.97 14.77
C ARG A 211 4.01 -7.09 13.52
N ILE A 212 3.83 -7.70 12.35
CA ILE A 212 3.90 -6.98 11.08
C ILE A 212 2.60 -7.21 10.32
N ASP A 213 1.83 -6.16 10.16
CA ASP A 213 0.65 -6.13 9.30
C ASP A 213 1.03 -5.64 7.90
N ILE A 214 0.36 -6.17 6.89
CA ILE A 214 0.51 -5.71 5.52
C ILE A 214 -0.65 -4.82 5.16
N TRP A 215 -0.35 -3.61 4.72
CA TRP A 215 -1.33 -2.64 4.25
C TRP A 215 -1.08 -2.27 2.80
N CYS A 216 -2.14 -2.21 1.99
CA CYS A 216 -2.06 -1.68 0.62
C CYS A 216 -3.37 -1.02 0.19
N ILE A 217 -3.32 -0.18 -0.82
CA ILE A 217 -4.55 0.42 -1.36
C ILE A 217 -5.33 -0.64 -2.14
N CYS A 218 -4.68 -1.35 -3.05
CA CYS A 218 -5.38 -2.36 -3.86
C CYS A 218 -4.65 -3.70 -3.89
N ILE A 219 -5.43 -4.76 -4.11
CA ILE A 219 -4.93 -6.09 -4.45
C ILE A 219 -5.36 -6.41 -5.88
N THR A 220 -4.50 -7.02 -6.67
CA THR A 220 -4.90 -7.60 -7.96
C THR A 220 -5.42 -9.01 -7.73
N LEU A 221 -6.73 -9.18 -7.81
CA LEU A 221 -7.35 -10.49 -7.80
C LEU A 221 -7.23 -11.12 -9.19
N ALA A 222 -6.88 -12.41 -9.25
CA ALA A 222 -6.95 -13.17 -10.49
C ALA A 222 -8.43 -13.38 -10.84
N HIS A 223 -8.93 -12.62 -11.80
CA HIS A 223 -10.22 -12.89 -12.43
C HIS A 223 -10.04 -14.11 -13.35
N ARG A 224 -10.40 -15.29 -12.86
CA ARG A 224 -10.57 -16.50 -13.66
C ARG A 224 -12.04 -16.85 -13.71
#